data_8719f8fb31ac4bd8de167fdf66929412
#
_entry.id   8719f8fb31ac4bd8de167fdf66929412
#
_cell.length_a   1.000
_cell.length_b   1.000
_cell.length_c   1.000
_cell.angle_alpha   90.00
_cell.angle_beta   90.00
_cell.angle_gamma   90.00
#
_symmetry.space_group_name_H-M   'P 1'
#
loop_
_entity.id
_entity.type
_entity.pdbx_description
1 polymer ?
#
loop_
_entity_poly.entity_id
_entity_poly.type
_entity_poly.pdbx_seq_one_letter_code
_entity_poly.pdbx_strand_id
1 'polypeptide(L)'
;MKIHPLAGEVAPKSMLANIPRLVSAYYTHQPDVSDPTQQVAFGTSGHRGSSLKNSFNQDHILAISQALCEYRTSQHINGPLFMGMDTHALSEPALASALEVFAAAGVTVMIPKGLGYTPTPVISHAILTTNQSRRQSLADGVVITPSHNPPEDGGFKYNPPHGGPAGDDITQRIAERANEILGNE
;
A
#
# COMPACT_ATOMS: atom_id res chain seq x y z
N MET A 1 -28.21 0.55 -12.36
CA MET A 1 -26.83 0.18 -12.76
C MET A 1 -26.92 -0.47 -14.14
N LYS A 2 -26.21 0.03 -15.18
CA LYS A 2 -26.19 -0.64 -16.49
C LYS A 2 -25.27 -1.84 -16.38
N ILE A 3 -25.81 -3.04 -16.63
CA ILE A 3 -25.03 -4.28 -16.69
C ILE A 3 -24.14 -4.22 -17.95
N HIS A 4 -22.86 -4.56 -17.80
CA HIS A 4 -21.94 -4.59 -18.95
C HIS A 4 -22.40 -5.65 -19.97
N PRO A 5 -22.33 -5.38 -21.30
CA PRO A 5 -22.80 -6.34 -22.32
C PRO A 5 -22.14 -7.72 -22.26
N LEU A 6 -20.91 -7.80 -21.72
CA LEU A 6 -20.16 -9.05 -21.54
C LEU A 6 -20.29 -9.64 -20.12
N ALA A 7 -21.23 -9.16 -19.31
CA ALA A 7 -21.42 -9.70 -17.97
C ALA A 7 -21.86 -11.16 -18.04
N GLY A 8 -21.11 -12.05 -17.38
CA GLY A 8 -21.33 -13.51 -17.42
C GLY A 8 -20.63 -14.24 -18.56
N GLU A 9 -19.98 -13.53 -19.49
CA GLU A 9 -19.19 -14.11 -20.57
C GLU A 9 -17.70 -14.22 -20.18
N VAL A 10 -16.98 -15.11 -20.88
CA VAL A 10 -15.53 -15.21 -20.74
C VAL A 10 -14.87 -13.94 -21.29
N ALA A 11 -14.04 -13.28 -20.50
CA ALA A 11 -13.36 -12.05 -20.91
C ALA A 11 -12.50 -12.28 -22.16
N PRO A 12 -12.68 -11.52 -23.25
CA PRO A 12 -11.83 -11.62 -24.44
C PRO A 12 -10.39 -11.19 -24.09
N LYS A 13 -9.40 -11.70 -24.81
CA LYS A 13 -7.98 -11.42 -24.59
C LYS A 13 -7.65 -9.92 -24.55
N SER A 14 -8.37 -9.09 -25.31
CA SER A 14 -8.22 -7.63 -25.34
C SER A 14 -8.59 -6.93 -24.02
N MET A 15 -9.34 -7.60 -23.15
CA MET A 15 -9.73 -7.08 -21.83
C MET A 15 -8.84 -7.61 -20.69
N LEU A 16 -7.94 -8.55 -20.98
CA LEU A 16 -7.04 -9.08 -19.96
C LEU A 16 -5.92 -8.09 -19.67
N ALA A 17 -5.62 -7.89 -18.39
CA ALA A 17 -4.50 -7.07 -17.98
C ALA A 17 -3.17 -7.67 -18.46
N ASN A 18 -2.30 -6.81 -19.01
CA ASN A 18 -0.94 -7.21 -19.37
C ASN A 18 -0.03 -7.06 -18.15
N ILE A 19 0.10 -8.13 -17.38
CA ILE A 19 0.86 -8.14 -16.11
C ILE A 19 2.33 -7.73 -16.31
N PRO A 20 3.10 -8.27 -17.28
CA PRO A 20 4.47 -7.82 -17.50
C PRO A 20 4.58 -6.32 -17.77
N ARG A 21 3.63 -5.74 -18.53
CA ARG A 21 3.60 -4.31 -18.81
C ARG A 21 3.31 -3.49 -17.56
N LEU A 22 2.36 -3.93 -16.71
CA LEU A 22 2.06 -3.29 -15.44
C LEU A 22 3.26 -3.25 -14.50
N VAL A 23 3.94 -4.40 -14.35
CA VAL A 23 5.13 -4.50 -13.50
C VAL A 23 6.30 -3.68 -14.06
N SER A 24 6.50 -3.71 -15.40
CA SER A 24 7.52 -2.87 -16.03
C SER A 24 7.25 -1.39 -15.79
N ALA A 25 6.02 -0.93 -16.02
CA ALA A 25 5.63 0.45 -15.80
C ALA A 25 5.76 0.88 -14.33
N TYR A 26 5.56 -0.04 -13.38
CA TYR A 26 5.75 0.23 -11.96
C TYR A 26 7.17 0.72 -11.64
N TYR A 27 8.19 0.14 -12.27
CA TYR A 27 9.59 0.47 -12.06
C TYR A 27 10.15 1.54 -13.00
N THR A 28 9.50 1.81 -14.14
CA THR A 28 10.06 2.66 -15.19
C THR A 28 9.31 3.97 -15.42
N HIS A 29 8.08 4.05 -14.98
CA HIS A 29 7.32 5.28 -15.05
C HIS A 29 7.48 6.09 -13.77
N GLN A 30 7.63 7.40 -13.93
CA GLN A 30 7.73 8.35 -12.82
C GLN A 30 6.47 9.22 -12.77
N PRO A 31 5.96 9.56 -11.57
CA PRO A 31 4.83 10.44 -11.42
C PRO A 31 5.22 11.89 -11.72
N ASP A 32 4.33 12.62 -12.37
CA ASP A 32 4.41 14.08 -12.46
C ASP A 32 3.73 14.68 -11.22
N VAL A 33 4.51 15.16 -10.29
CA VAL A 33 4.01 15.74 -9.03
C VAL A 33 3.19 17.02 -9.22
N SER A 34 3.28 17.66 -10.39
CA SER A 34 2.44 18.81 -10.74
C SER A 34 1.02 18.42 -11.15
N ASP A 35 0.80 17.14 -11.50
CA ASP A 35 -0.51 16.58 -11.81
C ASP A 35 -1.15 15.98 -10.54
N PRO A 36 -2.23 16.58 -10.02
CA PRO A 36 -2.91 16.06 -8.81
C PRO A 36 -3.39 14.60 -8.94
N THR A 37 -3.62 14.10 -10.16
CA THR A 37 -4.06 12.71 -10.39
C THR A 37 -2.93 11.69 -10.24
N GLN A 38 -1.70 12.16 -10.20
CA GLN A 38 -0.49 11.37 -10.03
C GLN A 38 0.15 11.54 -8.64
N GLN A 39 -0.45 12.34 -7.79
CA GLN A 39 -0.01 12.51 -6.40
C GLN A 39 -0.48 11.36 -5.51
N VAL A 40 0.18 11.21 -4.35
CA VAL A 40 -0.32 10.33 -3.29
C VAL A 40 -1.61 10.90 -2.73
N ALA A 41 -2.68 10.13 -2.83
CA ALA A 41 -3.98 10.47 -2.26
C ALA A 41 -4.54 9.24 -1.52
N PHE A 42 -4.71 9.38 -0.20
CA PHE A 42 -5.40 8.36 0.57
C PHE A 42 -6.92 8.61 0.48
N GLY A 43 -7.62 7.68 -0.17
CA GLY A 43 -9.08 7.63 -0.09
C GLY A 43 -9.54 7.04 1.25
N THR A 44 -10.72 6.47 1.30
CA THR A 44 -11.36 5.95 2.53
C THR A 44 -10.49 4.98 3.35
N SER A 45 -9.49 4.33 2.75
CA SER A 45 -8.69 3.33 3.47
C SER A 45 -7.29 3.10 2.89
N GLY A 46 -6.75 4.01 2.08
CA GLY A 46 -5.41 3.87 1.53
C GLY A 46 -5.23 4.54 0.18
N HIS A 47 -3.99 4.64 -0.27
CA HIS A 47 -3.64 5.10 -1.61
C HIS A 47 -3.89 3.99 -2.63
N ARG A 48 -4.51 4.32 -3.76
CA ARG A 48 -4.79 3.40 -4.87
C ARG A 48 -4.52 4.06 -6.20
N GLY A 49 -4.07 3.26 -7.15
CA GLY A 49 -3.82 3.75 -8.50
C GLY A 49 -3.27 2.65 -9.41
N SER A 50 -2.87 3.03 -10.62
CA SER A 50 -2.28 2.11 -11.60
C SER A 50 -0.92 2.62 -12.07
N SER A 51 0.01 1.71 -12.29
CA SER A 51 1.33 2.04 -12.81
C SER A 51 1.30 2.65 -14.20
N LEU A 52 0.33 2.25 -15.03
CA LEU A 52 0.14 2.78 -16.39
C LEU A 52 -0.45 4.20 -16.40
N LYS A 53 -0.99 4.67 -15.27
CA LYS A 53 -1.53 6.02 -15.09
C LYS A 53 -0.60 6.90 -14.25
N ASN A 54 0.60 6.43 -13.97
CA ASN A 54 1.59 7.09 -13.10
C ASN A 54 1.03 7.48 -11.72
N SER A 55 0.10 6.67 -11.19
CA SER A 55 -0.55 6.92 -9.90
C SER A 55 -0.33 5.79 -8.88
N PHE A 56 0.46 4.76 -9.23
CA PHE A 56 0.91 3.70 -8.33
C PHE A 56 2.21 3.10 -8.88
N ASN A 57 3.31 3.79 -8.72
CA ASN A 57 4.65 3.43 -9.19
C ASN A 57 5.60 3.25 -8.00
N GLN A 58 6.82 2.80 -8.24
CA GLN A 58 7.83 2.59 -7.21
C GLN A 58 8.03 3.83 -6.33
N ASP A 59 8.16 5.01 -6.94
CA ASP A 59 8.40 6.27 -6.23
C ASP A 59 7.29 6.58 -5.23
N HIS A 60 6.01 6.33 -5.57
CA HIS A 60 4.90 6.45 -4.63
C HIS A 60 5.09 5.56 -3.41
N ILE A 61 5.47 4.30 -3.61
CA ILE A 61 5.61 3.33 -2.53
C ILE A 61 6.82 3.65 -1.66
N LEU A 62 7.92 4.09 -2.24
CA LEU A 62 9.10 4.55 -1.50
C LEU A 62 8.73 5.77 -0.64
N ALA A 63 8.08 6.77 -1.23
CA ALA A 63 7.66 8.00 -0.54
C ALA A 63 6.64 7.73 0.59
N ILE A 64 5.60 6.93 0.33
CA ILE A 64 4.61 6.55 1.34
C ILE A 64 5.27 5.78 2.49
N SER A 65 6.15 4.84 2.18
CA SER A 65 6.84 4.03 3.19
C SER A 65 7.76 4.87 4.05
N GLN A 66 8.49 5.83 3.47
CA GLN A 66 9.33 6.78 4.19
C GLN A 66 8.47 7.70 5.08
N ALA A 67 7.40 8.28 4.55
CA ALA A 67 6.47 9.09 5.31
C ALA A 67 5.85 8.32 6.49
N LEU A 68 5.55 7.04 6.29
CA LEU A 68 5.05 6.17 7.36
C LEU A 68 6.13 5.91 8.43
N CYS A 69 7.40 5.71 8.07
CA CYS A 69 8.50 5.60 9.04
C CYS A 69 8.61 6.85 9.92
N GLU A 70 8.52 8.04 9.31
CA GLU A 70 8.55 9.32 10.02
C GLU A 70 7.32 9.48 10.93
N TYR A 71 6.13 9.11 10.44
CA TYR A 71 4.90 9.09 11.24
C TYR A 71 5.05 8.16 12.45
N ARG A 72 5.49 6.90 12.26
CA ARG A 72 5.71 5.94 13.35
C ARG A 72 6.67 6.50 14.41
N THR A 73 7.75 7.12 13.97
CA THR A 73 8.72 7.77 14.88
C THR A 73 8.06 8.89 15.68
N SER A 74 7.29 9.77 15.05
CA SER A 74 6.59 10.88 15.69
C SER A 74 5.54 10.42 16.71
N GLN A 75 4.96 9.25 16.50
CA GLN A 75 3.94 8.64 17.37
C GLN A 75 4.53 7.61 18.35
N HIS A 76 5.85 7.46 18.41
CA HIS A 76 6.53 6.47 19.24
C HIS A 76 6.07 5.03 19.02
N ILE A 77 5.64 4.71 17.78
CA ILE A 77 5.26 3.36 17.36
C ILE A 77 6.55 2.62 16.97
N ASN A 78 7.07 1.82 17.89
CA ASN A 78 8.37 1.14 17.75
C ASN A 78 8.25 -0.41 17.88
N GLY A 79 7.06 -0.95 17.87
CA GLY A 79 6.82 -2.38 17.80
C GLY A 79 6.94 -2.93 16.37
N PRO A 80 6.65 -4.23 16.16
CA PRO A 80 6.72 -4.84 14.84
C PRO A 80 5.65 -4.28 13.91
N LEU A 81 6.01 -4.12 12.62
CA LEU A 81 5.10 -3.79 11.54
C LEU A 81 4.67 -5.08 10.83
N PHE A 82 3.39 -5.44 10.90
CA PHE A 82 2.86 -6.57 10.15
C PHE A 82 2.57 -6.18 8.72
N MET A 83 3.08 -6.93 7.74
CA MET A 83 2.80 -6.67 6.33
C MET A 83 2.17 -7.88 5.66
N GLY A 84 1.18 -7.61 4.81
CA GLY A 84 0.55 -8.60 3.95
C GLY A 84 0.21 -8.01 2.59
N MET A 85 -0.03 -8.87 1.61
CA MET A 85 -0.43 -8.48 0.26
C MET A 85 -1.54 -9.38 -0.27
N ASP A 86 -2.28 -8.86 -1.24
CA ASP A 86 -3.26 -9.62 -2.01
C ASP A 86 -2.66 -10.14 -3.34
N THR A 87 -3.53 -10.63 -4.23
CA THR A 87 -3.16 -11.25 -5.51
C THR A 87 -3.08 -10.28 -6.69
N HIS A 88 -3.23 -8.96 -6.50
CA HIS A 88 -3.08 -8.01 -7.59
C HIS A 88 -1.64 -7.95 -8.11
N ALA A 89 -1.50 -7.71 -9.41
CA ALA A 89 -0.21 -7.75 -10.10
C ALA A 89 0.85 -6.79 -9.53
N LEU A 90 0.40 -5.65 -9.00
CA LEU A 90 1.30 -4.62 -8.41
C LEU A 90 1.57 -4.85 -6.93
N SER A 91 0.94 -5.85 -6.28
CA SER A 91 1.08 -6.04 -4.84
C SER A 91 2.47 -6.56 -4.45
N GLU A 92 3.03 -7.52 -5.19
CA GLU A 92 4.37 -8.05 -4.92
C GLU A 92 5.48 -7.00 -5.16
N PRO A 93 5.51 -6.27 -6.29
CA PRO A 93 6.44 -5.16 -6.48
C PRO A 93 6.35 -4.10 -5.38
N ALA A 94 5.14 -3.71 -4.97
CA ALA A 94 4.94 -2.72 -3.92
C ALA A 94 5.38 -3.23 -2.55
N LEU A 95 5.14 -4.51 -2.24
CA LEU A 95 5.65 -5.13 -1.01
C LEU A 95 7.18 -5.07 -0.98
N ALA A 96 7.85 -5.43 -2.08
CA ALA A 96 9.31 -5.43 -2.16
C ALA A 96 9.88 -4.02 -1.93
N SER A 97 9.37 -3.00 -2.63
CA SER A 97 9.82 -1.61 -2.47
C SER A 97 9.57 -1.07 -1.05
N ALA A 98 8.42 -1.39 -0.45
CA ALA A 98 8.13 -0.99 0.93
C ALA A 98 9.06 -1.66 1.94
N LEU A 99 9.38 -2.95 1.76
CA LEU A 99 10.31 -3.69 2.61
C LEU A 99 11.72 -3.08 2.60
N GLU A 100 12.20 -2.61 1.45
CA GLU A 100 13.50 -1.94 1.33
C GLU A 100 13.57 -0.70 2.22
N VAL A 101 12.54 0.16 2.19
CA VAL A 101 12.48 1.37 3.01
C VAL A 101 12.37 1.03 4.49
N PHE A 102 11.47 0.11 4.86
CA PHE A 102 11.30 -0.26 6.26
C PHE A 102 12.56 -0.91 6.84
N ALA A 103 13.24 -1.75 6.06
CA ALA A 103 14.51 -2.37 6.48
C ALA A 103 15.61 -1.31 6.66
N ALA A 104 15.74 -0.36 5.73
CA ALA A 104 16.70 0.74 5.82
C ALA A 104 16.42 1.64 7.04
N ALA A 105 15.14 1.83 7.40
CA ALA A 105 14.73 2.58 8.60
C ALA A 105 14.85 1.76 9.90
N GLY A 106 15.33 0.52 9.86
CA GLY A 106 15.48 -0.34 11.05
C GLY A 106 14.17 -0.85 11.65
N VAL A 107 13.09 -0.84 10.86
CA VAL A 107 11.78 -1.34 11.29
C VAL A 107 11.78 -2.87 11.27
N THR A 108 11.39 -3.49 12.39
CA THR A 108 11.14 -4.94 12.42
C THR A 108 9.85 -5.27 11.68
N VAL A 109 9.96 -5.87 10.49
CA VAL A 109 8.80 -6.23 9.66
C VAL A 109 8.47 -7.72 9.82
N MET A 110 7.19 -8.02 10.05
CA MET A 110 6.64 -9.37 10.12
C MET A 110 5.84 -9.68 8.86
N ILE A 111 6.33 -10.61 8.06
CA ILE A 111 5.71 -11.05 6.81
C ILE A 111 5.29 -12.52 6.87
N PRO A 112 4.32 -12.97 6.07
CA PRO A 112 3.95 -14.38 5.98
C PRO A 112 5.12 -15.24 5.51
N LYS A 113 5.27 -16.41 6.11
CA LYS A 113 6.26 -17.39 5.67
C LYS A 113 6.04 -17.75 4.19
N GLY A 114 7.09 -17.63 3.39
CA GLY A 114 7.03 -17.92 1.95
C GLY A 114 6.31 -16.85 1.12
N LEU A 115 6.18 -15.62 1.62
CA LEU A 115 5.53 -14.48 0.94
C LEU A 115 4.09 -14.78 0.47
N GLY A 116 3.34 -15.57 1.26
CA GLY A 116 1.96 -15.90 0.94
C GLY A 116 1.01 -14.71 0.99
N TYR A 117 -0.07 -14.79 0.22
CA TYR A 117 -1.13 -13.79 0.25
C TYR A 117 -1.83 -13.75 1.60
N THR A 118 -2.17 -12.55 2.07
CA THR A 118 -2.70 -12.36 3.40
C THR A 118 -3.94 -11.48 3.37
N PRO A 119 -5.11 -11.99 3.75
CA PRO A 119 -6.32 -11.19 3.86
C PRO A 119 -6.18 -10.06 4.89
N THR A 120 -6.72 -8.89 4.60
CA THR A 120 -6.68 -7.72 5.49
C THR A 120 -7.06 -8.03 6.95
N PRO A 121 -8.10 -8.83 7.25
CA PRO A 121 -8.45 -9.16 8.64
C PRO A 121 -7.35 -9.92 9.40
N VAL A 122 -6.50 -10.67 8.71
CA VAL A 122 -5.39 -11.40 9.36
C VAL A 122 -4.36 -10.43 9.90
N ILE A 123 -4.04 -9.37 9.16
CA ILE A 123 -3.15 -8.30 9.62
C ILE A 123 -3.75 -7.55 10.80
N SER A 124 -5.04 -7.17 10.70
CA SER A 124 -5.75 -6.54 11.82
C SER A 124 -5.73 -7.41 13.08
N HIS A 125 -5.99 -8.70 12.95
CA HIS A 125 -5.96 -9.65 14.06
C HIS A 125 -4.55 -9.78 14.65
N ALA A 126 -3.51 -9.86 13.82
CA ALA A 126 -2.12 -9.94 14.29
C ALA A 126 -1.73 -8.69 15.11
N ILE A 127 -2.11 -7.51 14.66
CA ILE A 127 -1.90 -6.24 15.40
C ILE A 127 -2.60 -6.31 16.75
N LEU A 128 -3.90 -6.60 16.77
CA LEU A 128 -4.71 -6.63 17.99
C LEU A 128 -4.19 -7.66 19.00
N THR A 129 -3.89 -8.88 18.54
CA THR A 129 -3.37 -9.95 19.40
C THR A 129 -2.01 -9.58 19.99
N THR A 130 -1.14 -8.98 19.18
CA THR A 130 0.18 -8.54 19.64
C THR A 130 0.07 -7.41 20.67
N ASN A 131 -0.87 -6.49 20.49
CA ASN A 131 -1.05 -5.33 21.34
C ASN A 131 -1.89 -5.59 22.60
N GLN A 132 -2.60 -6.73 22.70
CA GLN A 132 -3.56 -7.02 23.76
C GLN A 132 -2.99 -6.84 25.18
N SER A 133 -1.71 -7.17 25.38
CA SER A 133 -1.03 -7.04 26.69
C SER A 133 0.07 -5.97 26.72
N ARG A 134 0.19 -5.18 25.65
CA ARG A 134 1.25 -4.17 25.50
C ARG A 134 0.74 -2.77 25.80
N ARG A 135 1.55 -1.97 26.50
CA ARG A 135 1.35 -0.53 26.69
C ARG A 135 2.41 0.30 25.95
N GLN A 136 3.47 -0.34 25.51
CA GLN A 136 4.59 0.24 24.77
C GLN A 136 5.01 -0.72 23.67
N SER A 137 5.80 -0.26 22.72
CA SER A 137 6.24 -1.04 21.56
C SER A 137 5.05 -1.67 20.82
N LEU A 138 4.03 -0.85 20.59
CA LEU A 138 2.82 -1.28 19.91
C LEU A 138 3.12 -1.65 18.46
N ALA A 139 2.52 -2.74 18.02
CA ALA A 139 2.52 -3.19 16.65
C ALA A 139 1.50 -2.41 15.82
N ASP A 140 1.77 -2.27 14.55
CA ASP A 140 0.90 -1.71 13.52
C ASP A 140 1.03 -2.54 12.22
N GLY A 141 0.46 -2.12 11.11
CA GLY A 141 0.54 -2.92 9.91
C GLY A 141 0.27 -2.19 8.60
N VAL A 142 0.76 -2.79 7.53
CA VAL A 142 0.51 -2.38 6.15
C VAL A 142 -0.12 -3.53 5.38
N VAL A 143 -1.15 -3.23 4.61
CA VAL A 143 -1.76 -4.20 3.68
C VAL A 143 -1.65 -3.66 2.27
N ILE A 144 -0.90 -4.37 1.43
CA ILE A 144 -0.78 -4.03 0.02
C ILE A 144 -1.95 -4.65 -0.73
N THR A 145 -2.95 -3.84 -0.99
CA THR A 145 -4.20 -4.26 -1.66
C THR A 145 -5.03 -3.05 -2.12
N PRO A 146 -5.54 -3.03 -3.36
CA PRO A 146 -6.57 -2.09 -3.78
C PRO A 146 -7.99 -2.57 -3.44
N SER A 147 -8.16 -3.65 -2.71
CA SER A 147 -9.43 -4.35 -2.39
C SER A 147 -10.03 -5.07 -3.60
N HIS A 148 -11.14 -4.55 -4.14
CA HIS A 148 -11.90 -5.11 -5.28
C HIS A 148 -11.76 -4.26 -6.55
N ASN A 149 -10.75 -3.43 -6.62
CA ASN A 149 -10.46 -2.61 -7.80
C ASN A 149 -10.09 -3.49 -9.02
N PRO A 150 -10.10 -2.94 -10.24
CA PRO A 150 -9.65 -3.63 -11.44
C PRO A 150 -8.24 -4.23 -11.31
N PRO A 151 -7.91 -5.26 -12.10
CA PRO A 151 -6.65 -6.01 -11.97
C PRO A 151 -5.39 -5.19 -12.24
N GLU A 152 -5.50 -4.05 -12.91
CA GLU A 152 -4.42 -3.11 -13.16
C GLU A 152 -4.11 -2.16 -12.00
N ASP A 153 -4.95 -2.14 -10.97
CA ASP A 153 -4.73 -1.27 -9.83
C ASP A 153 -3.83 -1.93 -8.76
N GLY A 154 -3.12 -1.10 -8.03
CA GLY A 154 -2.45 -1.42 -6.78
C GLY A 154 -3.04 -0.60 -5.63
N GLY A 155 -2.70 -0.96 -4.40
CA GLY A 155 -3.13 -0.23 -3.22
C GLY A 155 -2.20 -0.41 -2.03
N PHE A 156 -2.06 0.64 -1.23
CA PHE A 156 -1.28 0.65 0.00
C PHE A 156 -2.14 1.18 1.14
N LYS A 157 -2.35 0.36 2.17
CA LYS A 157 -3.18 0.68 3.32
C LYS A 157 -2.39 0.60 4.61
N TYR A 158 -2.62 1.55 5.51
CA TYR A 158 -2.04 1.54 6.84
C TYR A 158 -3.09 1.24 7.92
N ASN A 159 -2.73 0.34 8.82
CA ASN A 159 -3.51 -0.02 10.00
C ASN A 159 -2.70 0.34 11.25
N PRO A 160 -3.07 1.41 11.98
CA PRO A 160 -2.46 1.81 13.24
C PRO A 160 -2.60 0.76 14.35
N PRO A 161 -2.03 0.98 15.55
CA PRO A 161 -2.05 0.03 16.66
C PRO A 161 -3.42 -0.46 17.12
N HIS A 162 -4.51 0.25 16.80
CA HIS A 162 -5.88 -0.22 17.06
C HIS A 162 -6.36 -1.29 16.07
N GLY A 163 -5.55 -1.68 15.06
CA GLY A 163 -5.81 -2.77 14.13
C GLY A 163 -6.80 -2.48 13.01
N GLY A 164 -7.57 -1.40 13.08
CA GLY A 164 -8.47 -0.95 12.03
C GLY A 164 -7.77 -0.07 10.98
N PRO A 165 -8.49 0.40 9.95
CA PRO A 165 -7.93 1.34 8.98
C PRO A 165 -7.56 2.67 9.65
N ALA A 166 -6.51 3.33 9.15
CA ALA A 166 -6.13 4.66 9.61
C ALA A 166 -7.26 5.68 9.35
N GLY A 167 -7.47 6.58 10.31
CA GLY A 167 -8.40 7.71 10.16
C GLY A 167 -7.83 8.80 9.23
N ASP A 168 -8.70 9.74 8.84
CA ASP A 168 -8.37 10.79 7.88
C ASP A 168 -7.22 11.70 8.37
N ASP A 169 -7.14 11.95 9.66
CA ASP A 169 -6.05 12.71 10.28
C ASP A 169 -4.67 12.08 10.09
N ILE A 170 -4.61 10.75 10.16
CA ILE A 170 -3.38 9.98 9.95
C ILE A 170 -3.05 9.90 8.46
N THR A 171 -4.04 9.55 7.64
CA THR A 171 -3.83 9.35 6.22
C THR A 171 -3.45 10.64 5.50
N GLN A 172 -4.04 11.77 5.89
CA GLN A 172 -3.69 13.08 5.35
C GLN A 172 -2.23 13.45 5.67
N ARG A 173 -1.79 13.28 6.91
CA ARG A 173 -0.40 13.57 7.29
C ARG A 173 0.60 12.73 6.51
N ILE A 174 0.31 11.43 6.32
CA ILE A 174 1.17 10.53 5.54
C ILE A 174 1.17 10.96 4.06
N ALA A 175 0.00 11.30 3.48
CA ALA A 175 -0.10 11.72 2.08
C ALA A 175 0.64 13.05 1.82
N GLU A 176 0.44 14.06 2.68
CA GLU A 176 1.13 15.35 2.58
C GLU A 176 2.65 15.15 2.60
N ARG A 177 3.14 14.37 3.58
CA ARG A 177 4.58 14.11 3.69
C ARG A 177 5.13 13.30 2.52
N ALA A 178 4.39 12.29 2.04
CA ALA A 178 4.79 11.51 0.87
C ALA A 178 4.88 12.39 -0.39
N ASN A 179 3.94 13.31 -0.59
CA ASN A 179 3.98 14.25 -1.73
C ASN A 179 5.14 15.25 -1.61
N GLU A 180 5.50 15.70 -0.40
CA GLU A 180 6.71 16.50 -0.21
C GLU A 180 7.98 15.73 -0.60
N ILE A 181 8.06 14.44 -0.26
CA ILE A 181 9.19 13.57 -0.62
C ILE A 181 9.26 13.42 -2.13
N LEU A 182 8.14 13.09 -2.79
CA LEU A 182 8.06 12.97 -4.25
C LEU A 182 8.45 14.27 -4.99
N GLY A 183 8.17 15.42 -4.41
CA GLY A 183 8.49 16.72 -5.03
C GLY A 183 9.95 17.18 -4.86
N ASN A 184 10.74 16.46 -4.07
CA ASN A 184 12.15 16.81 -3.78
C ASN A 184 13.17 15.86 -4.45
N GLU A 185 12.71 14.95 -5.31
CA GLU A 185 13.58 14.03 -6.08
C GLU A 185 14.07 14.64 -7.40
#